data_428b7c43d4f2a347286b7b5777763a48
#
_entry.id   428b7c43d4f2a347286b7b5777763a48
#
_cell.length_a   1.000
_cell.length_b   1.000
_cell.length_c   1.000
_cell.angle_alpha   90.00
_cell.angle_beta   90.00
_cell.angle_gamma   90.00
#
_symmetry.space_group_name_H-M   'P 1'
#
loop_
_entity.id
_entity.type
_entity.pdbx_description
1 polymer ?
#
loop_
_entity_poly.entity_id
_entity_poly.type
_entity_poly.pdbx_seq_one_letter_code
_entity_poly.pdbx_strand_id
1 'polypeptide(L)'
;MDLEAVRTFLAVLESGRFGQAADELSITQQAVSKRVAALEKELGVRLLTRTAHGAEATIDGQAFLPHARALLHAEARAIASVRPGSRALRVDVIGRRLAPAALLRTFHRSHPEIELDVVTLFDADAAVAALRSGTIDASFRAVTMPGRHLPEDIGALPVLDEPIELLTGPAHALASARAVTPARLAGHRIWVPGIVSGTEWAAYYADLAAEFGLTIEVTGPDFGTEPLLDTVADSPELATFVGAGTRLVWPEAHDLRRIPVHGPTPVYPHSLLWSLDNPHPGLLALREHLAAAGTEPSDAAALSGASGTPTTSATSATSGPDIWTPSWARQRTRRPAL
;
A
#
# COMPACT_ATOMS: atom_id res chain seq x y z
N MET A 1 16.90 16.92 -22.64
CA MET A 1 16.17 17.88 -21.78
C MET A 1 17.06 18.24 -20.60
N ASP A 2 17.32 19.52 -20.40
CA ASP A 2 18.19 20.04 -19.33
C ASP A 2 17.36 20.24 -18.04
N LEU A 3 17.79 19.63 -16.93
CA LEU A 3 17.10 19.75 -15.63
C LEU A 3 17.13 21.17 -15.08
N GLU A 4 18.17 21.96 -15.37
CA GLU A 4 18.22 23.37 -14.99
C GLU A 4 17.17 24.21 -15.75
N ALA A 5 16.88 23.86 -16.99
CA ALA A 5 15.79 24.50 -17.74
C ALA A 5 14.40 24.09 -17.17
N VAL A 6 14.22 22.84 -16.75
CA VAL A 6 13.02 22.37 -16.05
C VAL A 6 12.84 23.09 -14.71
N ARG A 7 13.91 23.22 -13.92
CA ARG A 7 13.92 23.97 -12.65
C ARG A 7 13.53 25.43 -12.87
N THR A 8 14.08 26.03 -13.91
CA THR A 8 13.79 27.43 -14.29
C THR A 8 12.33 27.62 -14.68
N PHE A 9 11.76 26.69 -15.45
CA PHE A 9 10.31 26.70 -15.79
C PHE A 9 9.44 26.68 -14.53
N LEU A 10 9.72 25.80 -13.56
CA LEU A 10 8.98 25.72 -12.31
C LEU A 10 9.12 27.01 -11.48
N ALA A 11 10.33 27.56 -11.34
CA ALA A 11 10.56 28.81 -10.61
C ALA A 11 9.77 29.97 -11.23
N VAL A 12 9.69 30.08 -12.57
CA VAL A 12 8.90 31.12 -13.22
C VAL A 12 7.41 30.96 -12.96
N LEU A 13 6.90 29.72 -12.90
CA LEU A 13 5.49 29.49 -12.59
C LEU A 13 5.16 29.80 -11.12
N GLU A 14 6.04 29.43 -10.19
CA GLU A 14 5.84 29.63 -8.75
C GLU A 14 5.92 31.11 -8.37
N SER A 15 6.89 31.84 -8.94
CA SER A 15 7.05 33.28 -8.70
C SER A 15 6.12 34.15 -9.56
N GLY A 16 5.58 33.62 -10.65
CA GLY A 16 4.73 34.34 -11.60
C GLY A 16 5.47 35.37 -12.47
N ARG A 17 6.79 35.59 -12.27
CA ARG A 17 7.58 36.61 -13.00
C ARG A 17 8.99 36.14 -13.28
N PHE A 18 9.47 36.38 -14.51
CA PHE A 18 10.83 36.03 -14.94
C PHE A 18 11.93 36.71 -14.10
N GLY A 19 11.71 37.95 -13.67
CA GLY A 19 12.67 38.68 -12.82
C GLY A 19 12.77 38.07 -11.43
N GLN A 20 11.66 37.75 -10.82
CA GLN A 20 11.62 37.14 -9.49
C GLN A 20 12.22 35.73 -9.49
N ALA A 21 11.93 34.93 -10.51
CA ALA A 21 12.59 33.64 -10.71
C ALA A 21 14.11 33.78 -10.91
N ALA A 22 14.56 34.85 -11.52
CA ALA A 22 15.97 35.16 -11.69
C ALA A 22 16.66 35.42 -10.34
N ASP A 23 16.01 36.17 -9.46
CA ASP A 23 16.51 36.47 -8.12
C ASP A 23 16.57 35.17 -7.28
N GLU A 24 15.51 34.37 -7.30
CA GLU A 24 15.45 33.07 -6.59
C GLU A 24 16.52 32.08 -7.04
N LEU A 25 16.79 32.05 -8.35
CA LEU A 25 17.80 31.15 -8.93
C LEU A 25 19.23 31.76 -8.93
N SER A 26 19.39 32.99 -8.46
CA SER A 26 20.66 33.73 -8.47
C SER A 26 21.30 33.82 -9.87
N ILE A 27 20.47 34.03 -10.91
CA ILE A 27 20.91 34.20 -12.31
C ILE A 27 20.26 35.45 -12.93
N THR A 28 20.69 35.83 -14.13
CA THR A 28 20.08 36.97 -14.83
C THR A 28 18.72 36.61 -15.43
N GLN A 29 17.80 37.59 -15.56
CA GLN A 29 16.53 37.40 -16.23
C GLN A 29 16.69 36.93 -17.68
N GLN A 30 17.76 37.36 -18.38
CA GLN A 30 18.10 36.87 -19.72
C GLN A 30 18.43 35.38 -19.70
N ALA A 31 19.14 34.88 -18.67
CA ALA A 31 19.45 33.47 -18.52
C ALA A 31 18.18 32.65 -18.27
N VAL A 32 17.26 33.15 -17.43
CA VAL A 32 15.93 32.53 -17.21
C VAL A 32 15.17 32.42 -18.54
N SER A 33 15.06 33.53 -19.29
CA SER A 33 14.38 33.54 -20.57
C SER A 33 15.00 32.59 -21.58
N LYS A 34 16.35 32.51 -21.64
CA LYS A 34 17.07 31.62 -22.55
C LYS A 34 16.85 30.15 -22.19
N ARG A 35 16.89 29.79 -20.88
CA ARG A 35 16.66 28.40 -20.41
C ARG A 35 15.26 27.93 -20.73
N VAL A 36 14.24 28.76 -20.45
CA VAL A 36 12.84 28.44 -20.78
C VAL A 36 12.66 28.28 -22.28
N ALA A 37 13.19 29.21 -23.09
CA ALA A 37 13.08 29.12 -24.55
C ALA A 37 13.79 27.89 -25.12
N ALA A 38 14.91 27.44 -24.51
CA ALA A 38 15.60 26.22 -24.90
C ALA A 38 14.74 24.97 -24.61
N LEU A 39 14.09 24.94 -23.44
CA LEU A 39 13.17 23.85 -23.07
C LEU A 39 11.96 23.78 -24.01
N GLU A 40 11.32 24.91 -24.29
CA GLU A 40 10.20 25.00 -25.21
C GLU A 40 10.58 24.58 -26.64
N LYS A 41 11.78 24.98 -27.09
CA LYS A 41 12.33 24.59 -28.40
C LYS A 41 12.56 23.08 -28.49
N GLU A 42 13.11 22.48 -27.44
CA GLU A 42 13.35 21.03 -27.38
C GLU A 42 12.04 20.22 -27.37
N LEU A 43 11.02 20.70 -26.64
CA LEU A 43 9.71 20.07 -26.57
C LEU A 43 8.82 20.38 -27.78
N GLY A 44 9.16 21.38 -28.58
CA GLY A 44 8.40 21.82 -29.76
C GLY A 44 7.10 22.57 -29.45
N VAL A 45 6.88 22.93 -28.16
CA VAL A 45 5.66 23.61 -27.70
C VAL A 45 6.01 24.77 -26.78
N ARG A 46 5.11 25.73 -26.63
CA ARG A 46 5.25 26.79 -25.63
C ARG A 46 4.65 26.32 -24.31
N LEU A 47 5.43 26.45 -23.23
CA LEU A 47 5.01 26.10 -21.88
C LEU A 47 4.50 27.32 -21.10
N LEU A 48 5.02 28.51 -21.42
CA LEU A 48 4.68 29.75 -20.74
C LEU A 48 4.13 30.79 -21.71
N THR A 49 3.16 31.57 -21.27
CA THR A 49 2.70 32.79 -21.91
C THR A 49 2.96 34.00 -21.03
N ARG A 50 3.32 35.14 -21.65
CA ARG A 50 3.48 36.40 -20.92
C ARG A 50 2.16 37.16 -20.94
N THR A 51 1.69 37.52 -19.76
CA THR A 51 0.49 38.34 -19.57
C THR A 51 0.84 39.72 -19.01
N ALA A 52 -0.11 40.62 -18.95
CA ALA A 52 0.08 41.92 -18.28
C ALA A 52 0.42 41.79 -16.77
N HIS A 53 0.10 40.65 -16.18
CA HIS A 53 0.31 40.38 -14.76
C HIS A 53 1.53 39.52 -14.48
N GLY A 54 2.20 38.95 -15.50
CA GLY A 54 3.38 38.12 -15.34
C GLY A 54 3.48 36.97 -16.33
N ALA A 55 3.89 35.80 -15.86
CA ALA A 55 4.00 34.58 -16.65
C ALA A 55 3.00 33.53 -16.16
N GLU A 56 2.29 32.89 -17.08
CA GLU A 56 1.30 31.86 -16.79
C GLU A 56 1.58 30.61 -17.63
N ALA A 57 1.19 29.43 -17.13
CA ALA A 57 1.31 28.20 -17.89
C ALA A 57 0.30 28.17 -19.06
N THR A 58 0.76 27.76 -20.23
CA THR A 58 -0.12 27.34 -21.34
C THR A 58 -0.80 26.00 -20.99
N ILE A 59 -1.71 25.51 -21.85
CA ILE A 59 -2.29 24.17 -21.73
C ILE A 59 -1.17 23.11 -21.69
N ASP A 60 -0.18 23.23 -22.59
CA ASP A 60 0.98 22.33 -22.65
C ASP A 60 1.86 22.48 -21.40
N GLY A 61 2.02 23.70 -20.88
CA GLY A 61 2.71 23.97 -19.62
C GLY A 61 2.04 23.33 -18.42
N GLN A 62 0.71 23.37 -18.36
CA GLN A 62 -0.07 22.68 -17.32
C GLN A 62 0.06 21.18 -17.41
N ALA A 63 0.02 20.60 -18.62
CA ALA A 63 0.23 19.18 -18.84
C ALA A 63 1.67 18.75 -18.46
N PHE A 64 2.67 19.58 -18.75
CA PHE A 64 4.07 19.30 -18.44
C PHE A 64 4.40 19.46 -16.94
N LEU A 65 3.70 20.31 -16.21
CA LEU A 65 3.96 20.65 -14.80
C LEU A 65 4.14 19.44 -13.86
N PRO A 66 3.24 18.43 -13.84
CA PRO A 66 3.41 17.26 -12.98
C PRO A 66 4.65 16.45 -13.36
N HIS A 67 4.99 16.37 -14.64
CA HIS A 67 6.17 15.67 -15.12
C HIS A 67 7.47 16.42 -14.79
N ALA A 68 7.45 17.74 -14.90
CA ALA A 68 8.57 18.60 -14.48
C ALA A 68 8.92 18.42 -13.00
N ARG A 69 7.92 18.40 -12.12
CA ARG A 69 8.09 18.12 -10.71
C ARG A 69 8.62 16.71 -10.46
N ALA A 70 8.09 15.71 -11.15
CA ALA A 70 8.55 14.33 -11.05
C ALA A 70 10.02 14.15 -11.46
N LEU A 71 10.48 14.86 -12.50
CA LEU A 71 11.87 14.85 -12.95
C LEU A 71 12.82 15.42 -11.90
N LEU A 72 12.53 16.59 -11.32
CA LEU A 72 13.37 17.17 -10.26
C LEU A 72 13.35 16.32 -8.99
N HIS A 73 12.23 15.70 -8.67
CA HIS A 73 12.16 14.76 -7.57
C HIS A 73 13.00 13.49 -7.82
N ALA A 74 13.01 12.99 -9.06
CA ALA A 74 13.88 11.87 -9.45
C ALA A 74 15.37 12.24 -9.38
N GLU A 75 15.74 13.44 -9.81
CA GLU A 75 17.11 13.97 -9.67
C GLU A 75 17.53 14.05 -8.20
N ALA A 76 16.71 14.64 -7.34
CA ALA A 76 16.98 14.74 -5.92
C ALA A 76 17.18 13.36 -5.27
N ARG A 77 16.35 12.38 -5.63
CA ARG A 77 16.51 10.99 -5.18
C ARG A 77 17.80 10.36 -5.69
N ALA A 78 18.16 10.60 -6.95
CA ALA A 78 19.40 10.07 -7.52
C ALA A 78 20.64 10.63 -6.77
N ILE A 79 20.64 11.93 -6.45
CA ILE A 79 21.68 12.55 -5.65
C ILE A 79 21.69 11.99 -4.22
N ALA A 80 20.52 11.86 -3.59
CA ALA A 80 20.39 11.31 -2.25
C ALA A 80 20.86 9.85 -2.18
N SER A 81 20.60 9.06 -3.22
CA SER A 81 20.94 7.63 -3.27
C SER A 81 22.43 7.34 -3.18
N VAL A 82 23.28 8.32 -3.53
CA VAL A 82 24.76 8.19 -3.48
C VAL A 82 25.37 8.90 -2.26
N ARG A 83 24.55 9.58 -1.44
CA ARG A 83 25.00 10.22 -0.20
C ARG A 83 24.84 9.26 0.97
N PRO A 84 25.93 8.88 1.69
CA PRO A 84 25.81 8.03 2.87
C PRO A 84 24.87 8.64 3.91
N GLY A 85 23.84 7.88 4.33
CA GLY A 85 22.94 8.25 5.42
C GLY A 85 21.75 9.17 5.07
N SER A 86 21.60 9.61 3.81
CA SER A 86 20.51 10.53 3.41
C SER A 86 19.51 9.95 2.40
N ARG A 87 19.62 8.67 2.08
CA ARG A 87 18.69 7.99 1.19
C ARG A 87 17.38 7.67 1.91
N ALA A 88 16.23 7.94 1.29
CA ALA A 88 14.94 7.51 1.81
C ALA A 88 14.89 5.97 1.93
N LEU A 89 14.28 5.48 3.00
CA LEU A 89 13.98 4.06 3.17
C LEU A 89 12.87 3.67 2.18
N ARG A 90 13.19 2.83 1.22
CA ARG A 90 12.29 2.46 0.14
C ARG A 90 11.57 1.17 0.46
N VAL A 91 10.26 1.27 0.68
CA VAL A 91 9.44 0.15 1.14
C VAL A 91 8.32 -0.15 0.16
N ASP A 92 8.26 -1.41 -0.28
CA ASP A 92 7.15 -1.91 -1.08
C ASP A 92 5.98 -2.33 -0.19
N VAL A 93 4.78 -1.93 -0.61
CA VAL A 93 3.50 -2.37 -0.06
C VAL A 93 2.62 -2.92 -1.18
N ILE A 94 1.87 -3.98 -0.91
CA ILE A 94 0.96 -4.61 -1.88
C ILE A 94 -0.10 -3.60 -2.38
N GLY A 95 -0.50 -2.67 -1.53
CA GLY A 95 -1.44 -1.61 -1.86
C GLY A 95 -1.48 -0.53 -0.79
N ARG A 96 -1.61 0.72 -1.21
CA ARG A 96 -1.54 1.89 -0.31
C ARG A 96 -2.74 2.01 0.65
N ARG A 97 -3.82 1.28 0.41
CA ARG A 97 -5.04 1.25 1.23
C ARG A 97 -5.05 0.06 2.20
N LEU A 98 -4.19 -0.93 2.01
CA LEU A 98 -4.11 -2.14 2.82
C LEU A 98 -3.43 -1.89 4.17
N ALA A 99 -3.62 -2.82 5.09
CA ALA A 99 -3.09 -2.74 6.46
C ALA A 99 -1.58 -2.44 6.56
N PRO A 100 -0.69 -3.01 5.72
CA PRO A 100 0.74 -2.68 5.76
C PRO A 100 1.04 -1.19 5.58
N ALA A 101 0.28 -0.47 4.76
CA ALA A 101 0.45 0.97 4.61
C ALA A 101 0.08 1.74 5.89
N ALA A 102 -0.81 1.19 6.72
CA ALA A 102 -1.12 1.77 8.02
C ALA A 102 0.03 1.59 9.01
N LEU A 103 0.70 0.42 9.00
CA LEU A 103 1.90 0.16 9.79
C LEU A 103 3.02 1.15 9.44
N LEU A 104 3.28 1.38 8.16
CA LEU A 104 4.27 2.37 7.72
C LEU A 104 3.91 3.81 8.14
N ARG A 105 2.63 4.19 8.10
CA ARG A 105 2.21 5.52 8.60
C ARG A 105 2.44 5.66 10.10
N THR A 106 2.25 4.59 10.87
CA THR A 106 2.53 4.62 12.32
C THR A 106 4.03 4.72 12.56
N PHE A 107 4.84 3.96 11.85
CA PHE A 107 6.29 4.07 11.88
C PHE A 107 6.77 5.48 11.54
N HIS A 108 6.31 6.08 10.45
CA HIS A 108 6.71 7.44 10.04
C HIS A 108 6.35 8.51 11.07
N ARG A 109 5.22 8.36 11.79
CA ARG A 109 4.86 9.28 12.86
C ARG A 109 5.81 9.18 14.07
N SER A 110 6.33 7.98 14.34
CA SER A 110 7.27 7.75 15.43
C SER A 110 8.72 8.09 15.05
N HIS A 111 9.04 8.09 13.75
CA HIS A 111 10.37 8.32 13.19
C HIS A 111 10.31 9.32 12.03
N PRO A 112 9.92 10.60 12.31
CA PRO A 112 9.75 11.61 11.25
C PRO A 112 11.07 11.99 10.57
N GLU A 113 12.21 11.70 11.18
CA GLU A 113 13.55 11.91 10.64
C GLU A 113 13.93 10.91 9.54
N ILE A 114 13.21 9.78 9.43
CA ILE A 114 13.44 8.76 8.40
C ILE A 114 12.54 9.06 7.21
N GLU A 115 13.14 9.50 6.12
CA GLU A 115 12.41 9.66 4.86
C GLU A 115 11.94 8.30 4.34
N LEU A 116 10.70 8.22 3.87
CA LEU A 116 10.08 7.03 3.29
C LEU A 116 9.75 7.25 1.81
N ASP A 117 10.16 6.29 0.98
CA ASP A 117 9.68 6.14 -0.41
C ASP A 117 8.82 4.87 -0.50
N VAL A 118 7.49 5.05 -0.59
CA VAL A 118 6.53 3.94 -0.61
C VAL A 118 6.20 3.58 -2.05
N VAL A 119 6.62 2.40 -2.47
CA VAL A 119 6.38 1.86 -3.80
C VAL A 119 5.38 0.70 -3.77
N THR A 120 4.90 0.28 -4.94
CA THR A 120 4.05 -0.90 -5.09
C THR A 120 4.59 -1.73 -6.22
N LEU A 121 4.99 -2.97 -5.91
CA LEU A 121 5.44 -3.97 -6.87
C LEU A 121 4.33 -4.97 -7.15
N PHE A 122 4.43 -5.66 -8.27
CA PHE A 122 3.36 -6.49 -8.79
C PHE A 122 3.10 -7.74 -7.92
N ASP A 123 4.16 -8.47 -7.55
CA ASP A 123 4.07 -9.73 -6.82
C ASP A 123 5.27 -9.97 -5.90
N ALA A 124 5.28 -11.10 -5.20
CA ALA A 124 6.35 -11.48 -4.29
C ALA A 124 7.68 -11.74 -5.00
N ASP A 125 7.65 -12.25 -6.23
CA ASP A 125 8.88 -12.51 -7.01
C ASP A 125 9.56 -11.20 -7.41
N ALA A 126 8.77 -10.22 -7.88
CA ALA A 126 9.26 -8.88 -8.19
C ALA A 126 9.83 -8.20 -6.92
N ALA A 127 9.18 -8.39 -5.78
CA ALA A 127 9.65 -7.85 -4.51
C ALA A 127 10.98 -8.49 -4.08
N VAL A 128 11.11 -9.81 -4.14
CA VAL A 128 12.37 -10.53 -3.81
C VAL A 128 13.49 -10.12 -4.76
N ALA A 129 13.23 -10.02 -6.06
CA ALA A 129 14.22 -9.55 -7.03
C ALA A 129 14.67 -8.11 -6.74
N ALA A 130 13.74 -7.22 -6.38
CA ALA A 130 14.03 -5.83 -6.03
C ALA A 130 14.82 -5.69 -4.71
N LEU A 131 14.54 -6.54 -3.72
CA LEU A 131 15.32 -6.63 -2.47
C LEU A 131 16.77 -7.06 -2.75
N ARG A 132 16.96 -8.11 -3.55
CA ARG A 132 18.30 -8.63 -3.89
C ARG A 132 19.12 -7.66 -4.74
N SER A 133 18.48 -6.90 -5.61
CA SER A 133 19.14 -5.85 -6.40
C SER A 133 19.35 -4.54 -5.64
N GLY A 134 18.86 -4.42 -4.40
CA GLY A 134 18.91 -3.17 -3.63
C GLY A 134 18.03 -2.05 -4.19
N THR A 135 17.08 -2.37 -5.07
CA THR A 135 16.14 -1.40 -5.62
C THR A 135 15.13 -0.94 -4.57
N ILE A 136 14.79 -1.81 -3.61
CA ILE A 136 14.00 -1.51 -2.43
C ILE A 136 14.71 -2.02 -1.18
N ASP A 137 14.34 -1.52 -0.01
CA ASP A 137 14.94 -1.89 1.27
C ASP A 137 14.12 -2.93 2.02
N ALA A 138 12.80 -2.86 1.89
CA ALA A 138 11.87 -3.78 2.53
C ALA A 138 10.60 -3.95 1.69
N SER A 139 9.89 -5.05 1.93
CA SER A 139 8.59 -5.34 1.29
C SER A 139 7.65 -6.02 2.27
N PHE A 140 6.38 -5.63 2.24
CA PHE A 140 5.33 -6.34 2.97
C PHE A 140 4.66 -7.37 2.07
N ARG A 141 4.87 -8.65 2.34
CA ARG A 141 4.34 -9.78 1.56
C ARG A 141 4.00 -10.97 2.45
N ALA A 142 3.28 -11.95 1.92
CA ALA A 142 3.33 -13.28 2.50
C ALA A 142 4.75 -13.86 2.29
N VAL A 143 5.24 -14.60 3.28
CA VAL A 143 6.64 -15.08 3.27
C VAL A 143 6.91 -16.07 2.13
N THR A 144 5.93 -16.94 1.85
CA THR A 144 6.08 -18.03 0.90
C THR A 144 4.82 -18.22 0.06
N MET A 145 4.95 -18.98 -1.01
CA MET A 145 3.87 -19.49 -1.83
C MET A 145 3.98 -21.02 -1.94
N PRO A 146 2.93 -21.73 -2.34
CA PRO A 146 3.01 -23.18 -2.57
C PRO A 146 4.20 -23.54 -3.48
N GLY A 147 5.07 -24.45 -3.01
CA GLY A 147 6.24 -24.91 -3.75
C GLY A 147 7.40 -23.93 -3.89
N ARG A 148 7.36 -22.79 -3.18
CA ARG A 148 8.46 -21.81 -3.17
C ARG A 148 9.00 -21.61 -1.76
N HIS A 149 10.32 -21.41 -1.68
CA HIS A 149 11.01 -21.08 -0.44
C HIS A 149 11.60 -19.68 -0.54
N LEU A 150 11.60 -18.98 0.57
CA LEU A 150 12.29 -17.70 0.66
C LEU A 150 13.79 -17.92 0.49
N PRO A 151 14.49 -17.15 -0.38
CA PRO A 151 15.94 -17.23 -0.52
C PRO A 151 16.66 -17.03 0.81
N GLU A 152 17.80 -17.69 1.00
CA GLU A 152 18.58 -17.64 2.28
C GLU A 152 19.11 -16.24 2.59
N ASP A 153 19.30 -15.40 1.57
CA ASP A 153 19.76 -14.02 1.69
C ASP A 153 18.63 -13.02 2.01
N ILE A 154 17.37 -13.51 2.15
CA ILE A 154 16.21 -12.69 2.50
C ILE A 154 15.73 -13.02 3.91
N GLY A 155 15.73 -12.00 4.78
CA GLY A 155 15.12 -12.07 6.10
C GLY A 155 13.61 -11.85 6.05
N ALA A 156 12.90 -12.43 7.02
CA ALA A 156 11.46 -12.24 7.17
C ALA A 156 11.06 -12.05 8.64
N LEU A 157 10.15 -11.11 8.88
CA LEU A 157 9.53 -10.87 10.18
C LEU A 157 8.00 -10.89 10.00
N PRO A 158 7.27 -11.84 10.61
CA PRO A 158 5.82 -11.77 10.68
C PRO A 158 5.38 -10.50 11.41
N VAL A 159 4.49 -9.72 10.81
CA VAL A 159 4.10 -8.39 11.34
C VAL A 159 2.61 -8.25 11.58
N LEU A 160 1.78 -8.97 10.84
CA LEU A 160 0.32 -8.87 10.96
C LEU A 160 -0.35 -10.09 10.34
N ASP A 161 -1.25 -10.71 11.07
CA ASP A 161 -2.26 -11.64 10.55
C ASP A 161 -3.56 -10.84 10.38
N GLU A 162 -3.80 -10.35 9.15
CA GLU A 162 -4.94 -9.48 8.87
C GLU A 162 -6.21 -10.31 8.68
N PRO A 163 -7.23 -10.17 9.58
CA PRO A 163 -8.51 -10.85 9.40
C PRO A 163 -9.19 -10.44 8.09
N ILE A 164 -9.80 -11.40 7.42
CA ILE A 164 -10.62 -11.15 6.24
C ILE A 164 -12.07 -10.93 6.66
N GLU A 165 -12.69 -9.89 6.13
CA GLU A 165 -14.09 -9.58 6.28
C GLU A 165 -14.82 -9.71 4.95
N LEU A 166 -16.10 -10.05 5.01
CA LEU A 166 -16.98 -10.01 3.87
C LEU A 166 -17.55 -8.58 3.71
N LEU A 167 -17.53 -8.05 2.50
CA LEU A 167 -18.17 -6.79 2.14
C LEU A 167 -19.34 -7.07 1.20
N THR A 168 -20.53 -6.54 1.55
CA THR A 168 -21.77 -6.74 0.79
C THR A 168 -22.52 -5.44 0.60
N GLY A 169 -23.37 -5.38 -0.42
CA GLY A 169 -24.42 -4.38 -0.55
C GLY A 169 -25.57 -4.63 0.44
N PRO A 170 -26.46 -3.63 0.63
CA PRO A 170 -27.57 -3.72 1.58
C PRO A 170 -28.63 -4.78 1.22
N ALA A 171 -28.78 -5.10 -0.07
CA ALA A 171 -29.74 -6.10 -0.57
C ALA A 171 -29.25 -7.54 -0.48
N HIS A 172 -27.97 -7.76 -0.16
CA HIS A 172 -27.38 -9.10 -0.08
C HIS A 172 -27.96 -9.90 1.10
N ALA A 173 -28.18 -11.20 0.92
CA ALA A 173 -28.79 -12.08 1.92
C ALA A 173 -28.07 -12.11 3.28
N LEU A 174 -26.75 -11.83 3.30
CA LEU A 174 -25.94 -11.77 4.51
C LEU A 174 -25.79 -10.35 5.09
N ALA A 175 -26.35 -9.30 4.46
CA ALA A 175 -26.12 -7.90 4.86
C ALA A 175 -26.51 -7.58 6.32
N SER A 176 -27.51 -8.28 6.87
CA SER A 176 -27.96 -8.11 8.26
C SER A 176 -27.19 -8.98 9.28
N ALA A 177 -26.28 -9.82 8.82
CA ALA A 177 -25.49 -10.68 9.71
C ALA A 177 -24.46 -9.85 10.50
N ARG A 178 -24.34 -10.10 11.81
CA ARG A 178 -23.31 -9.49 12.64
C ARG A 178 -21.93 -10.12 12.44
N ALA A 179 -21.92 -11.39 12.06
CA ALA A 179 -20.75 -12.17 11.69
C ALA A 179 -21.21 -13.40 10.89
N VAL A 180 -20.29 -13.99 10.14
CA VAL A 180 -20.53 -15.22 9.37
C VAL A 180 -19.38 -16.21 9.60
N THR A 181 -19.66 -17.50 9.43
CA THR A 181 -18.60 -18.52 9.37
C THR A 181 -18.20 -18.75 7.92
N PRO A 182 -16.97 -19.21 7.62
CA PRO A 182 -16.59 -19.59 6.26
C PRO A 182 -17.57 -20.56 5.62
N ALA A 183 -18.08 -21.53 6.37
CA ALA A 183 -19.06 -22.50 5.87
C ALA A 183 -20.39 -21.86 5.41
N ARG A 184 -20.81 -20.74 6.01
CA ARG A 184 -21.99 -19.99 5.58
C ARG A 184 -21.80 -19.21 4.28
N LEU A 185 -20.57 -19.02 3.86
CA LEU A 185 -20.25 -18.37 2.59
C LEU A 185 -20.37 -19.33 1.41
N ALA A 186 -20.41 -20.64 1.66
CA ALA A 186 -20.63 -21.63 0.62
C ALA A 186 -21.99 -21.37 -0.07
N GLY A 187 -21.98 -21.34 -1.40
CA GLY A 187 -23.17 -21.02 -2.21
C GLY A 187 -23.39 -19.52 -2.47
N HIS A 188 -22.62 -18.63 -1.85
CA HIS A 188 -22.61 -17.20 -2.19
C HIS A 188 -21.51 -16.90 -3.21
N ARG A 189 -21.75 -15.94 -4.10
CA ARG A 189 -20.79 -15.48 -5.10
C ARG A 189 -19.87 -14.43 -4.49
N ILE A 190 -18.58 -14.74 -4.40
CA ILE A 190 -17.57 -13.83 -3.89
C ILE A 190 -16.68 -13.40 -5.07
N TRP A 191 -16.69 -12.13 -5.39
CA TRP A 191 -15.95 -11.58 -6.53
C TRP A 191 -14.77 -10.73 -6.04
N VAL A 192 -13.57 -11.14 -6.41
CA VAL A 192 -12.31 -10.45 -6.06
C VAL A 192 -11.53 -10.19 -7.36
N PRO A 193 -11.85 -9.09 -8.09
CA PRO A 193 -11.20 -8.80 -9.37
C PRO A 193 -9.73 -8.41 -9.19
N GLY A 194 -8.95 -8.52 -10.27
CA GLY A 194 -7.55 -8.10 -10.29
C GLY A 194 -6.58 -9.12 -9.69
N ILE A 195 -7.04 -10.29 -9.29
CA ILE A 195 -6.16 -11.37 -8.83
C ILE A 195 -5.51 -12.05 -10.03
N VAL A 196 -4.19 -11.98 -10.11
CA VAL A 196 -3.43 -12.56 -11.21
C VAL A 196 -2.91 -13.94 -10.82
N SER A 197 -3.07 -14.91 -11.71
CA SER A 197 -2.56 -16.28 -11.53
C SER A 197 -1.05 -16.30 -11.26
N GLY A 198 -0.62 -17.17 -10.33
CA GLY A 198 0.79 -17.29 -9.95
C GLY A 198 1.24 -16.30 -8.87
N THR A 199 0.36 -15.42 -8.37
CA THR A 199 0.65 -14.54 -7.25
C THR A 199 0.28 -15.19 -5.91
N GLU A 200 0.86 -14.67 -4.83
CA GLU A 200 0.54 -15.12 -3.46
C GLU A 200 -0.95 -14.92 -3.10
N TRP A 201 -1.58 -13.90 -3.64
CA TRP A 201 -3.01 -13.67 -3.47
C TRP A 201 -3.87 -14.72 -4.16
N ALA A 202 -3.50 -15.10 -5.38
CA ALA A 202 -4.18 -16.17 -6.10
C ALA A 202 -4.10 -17.50 -5.33
N ALA A 203 -2.92 -17.83 -4.80
CA ALA A 203 -2.72 -19.03 -3.98
C ALA A 203 -3.56 -18.97 -2.69
N TYR A 204 -3.59 -17.82 -2.01
CA TYR A 204 -4.37 -17.64 -0.79
C TYR A 204 -5.87 -17.88 -1.02
N TYR A 205 -6.46 -17.24 -2.04
CA TYR A 205 -7.89 -17.39 -2.33
C TYR A 205 -8.23 -18.78 -2.89
N ALA A 206 -7.33 -19.42 -3.63
CA ALA A 206 -7.53 -20.79 -4.09
C ALA A 206 -7.59 -21.77 -2.90
N ASP A 207 -6.68 -21.64 -1.93
CA ASP A 207 -6.67 -22.48 -0.73
C ASP A 207 -7.89 -22.21 0.17
N LEU A 208 -8.28 -20.93 0.33
CA LEU A 208 -9.47 -20.56 1.07
C LEU A 208 -10.75 -21.16 0.44
N ALA A 209 -10.84 -21.09 -0.88
CA ALA A 209 -11.95 -21.66 -1.62
C ALA A 209 -12.00 -23.19 -1.49
N ALA A 210 -10.84 -23.85 -1.60
CA ALA A 210 -10.74 -25.31 -1.49
C ALA A 210 -11.09 -25.82 -0.07
N GLU A 211 -10.60 -25.13 0.97
CA GLU A 211 -10.82 -25.54 2.37
C GLU A 211 -12.30 -25.45 2.78
N PHE A 212 -13.00 -24.40 2.35
CA PHE A 212 -14.36 -24.12 2.81
C PHE A 212 -15.43 -24.31 1.75
N GLY A 213 -15.08 -24.82 0.56
CA GLY A 213 -16.01 -25.02 -0.55
C GLY A 213 -16.63 -23.72 -1.09
N LEU A 214 -15.83 -22.62 -1.13
CA LEU A 214 -16.31 -21.32 -1.56
C LEU A 214 -16.21 -21.14 -3.07
N THR A 215 -17.10 -20.35 -3.62
CA THR A 215 -17.05 -19.89 -5.02
C THR A 215 -16.44 -18.49 -5.04
N ILE A 216 -15.12 -18.41 -5.31
CA ILE A 216 -14.39 -17.14 -5.42
C ILE A 216 -14.08 -16.87 -6.89
N GLU A 217 -14.70 -15.85 -7.45
CA GLU A 217 -14.50 -15.42 -8.83
C GLU A 217 -13.39 -14.37 -8.87
N VAL A 218 -12.29 -14.69 -9.51
CA VAL A 218 -11.13 -13.77 -9.66
C VAL A 218 -11.03 -13.19 -11.06
N THR A 219 -11.88 -13.64 -11.99
CA THR A 219 -11.92 -13.18 -13.38
C THR A 219 -12.76 -11.93 -13.54
N GLY A 220 -12.43 -11.13 -14.53
CA GLY A 220 -13.15 -9.91 -14.86
C GLY A 220 -12.21 -8.70 -14.88
N PRO A 221 -12.65 -7.58 -15.47
CA PRO A 221 -11.85 -6.38 -15.53
C PRO A 221 -11.73 -5.74 -14.13
N ASP A 222 -10.50 -5.35 -13.76
CA ASP A 222 -10.24 -4.56 -12.57
C ASP A 222 -10.20 -3.07 -12.96
N PHE A 223 -11.26 -2.36 -12.66
CA PHE A 223 -11.36 -0.90 -12.82
C PHE A 223 -11.00 -0.14 -11.55
N GLY A 224 -10.45 -0.83 -10.55
CA GLY A 224 -10.10 -0.27 -9.25
C GLY A 224 -11.19 -0.41 -8.20
N THR A 225 -10.89 0.16 -7.03
CA THR A 225 -11.71 -0.05 -5.83
C THR A 225 -13.12 0.56 -5.95
N GLU A 226 -13.24 1.76 -6.50
CA GLU A 226 -14.53 2.47 -6.57
C GLU A 226 -15.57 1.73 -7.41
N PRO A 227 -15.28 1.32 -8.68
CA PRO A 227 -16.22 0.50 -9.46
C PRO A 227 -16.54 -0.87 -8.85
N LEU A 228 -15.60 -1.47 -8.09
CA LEU A 228 -15.88 -2.69 -7.33
C LEU A 228 -16.95 -2.43 -6.26
N LEU A 229 -16.78 -1.34 -5.49
CA LEU A 229 -17.73 -0.98 -4.44
C LEU A 229 -19.12 -0.64 -4.99
N ASP A 230 -19.20 0.07 -6.13
CA ASP A 230 -20.45 0.35 -6.86
C ASP A 230 -21.14 -0.96 -7.24
N THR A 231 -20.39 -1.88 -7.88
CA THR A 231 -20.92 -3.19 -8.31
C THR A 231 -21.44 -4.01 -7.15
N VAL A 232 -20.73 -4.04 -6.02
CA VAL A 232 -21.14 -4.78 -4.81
C VAL A 232 -22.35 -4.11 -4.15
N ALA A 233 -22.41 -2.76 -4.12
CA ALA A 233 -23.55 -2.03 -3.54
C ALA A 233 -24.87 -2.32 -4.27
N ASP A 234 -24.81 -2.37 -5.60
CA ASP A 234 -25.99 -2.55 -6.45
C ASP A 234 -26.44 -4.02 -6.59
N SER A 235 -25.61 -4.98 -6.15
CA SER A 235 -25.88 -6.40 -6.35
C SER A 235 -26.48 -7.08 -5.12
N PRO A 236 -27.61 -7.80 -5.24
CA PRO A 236 -28.13 -8.65 -4.18
C PRO A 236 -27.36 -9.99 -4.02
N GLU A 237 -26.50 -10.35 -4.97
CA GLU A 237 -25.87 -11.66 -5.04
C GLU A 237 -24.36 -11.63 -4.83
N LEU A 238 -23.72 -10.49 -5.18
CA LEU A 238 -22.27 -10.37 -5.10
C LEU A 238 -21.80 -9.86 -3.74
N ALA A 239 -20.74 -10.48 -3.26
CA ALA A 239 -19.94 -10.01 -2.14
C ALA A 239 -18.47 -9.93 -2.56
N THR A 240 -17.65 -9.26 -1.78
CA THR A 240 -16.19 -9.29 -1.94
C THR A 240 -15.51 -9.47 -0.60
N PHE A 241 -14.23 -9.87 -0.63
CA PHE A 241 -13.40 -9.90 0.57
C PHE A 241 -12.58 -8.63 0.70
N VAL A 242 -12.45 -8.17 1.94
CA VAL A 242 -11.59 -7.05 2.32
C VAL A 242 -10.83 -7.40 3.59
N GLY A 243 -9.61 -6.90 3.74
CA GLY A 243 -8.90 -7.02 5.00
C GLY A 243 -9.50 -6.10 6.06
N ALA A 244 -9.52 -6.52 7.33
CA ALA A 244 -10.07 -5.72 8.43
C ALA A 244 -9.37 -4.35 8.57
N GLY A 245 -8.06 -4.28 8.29
CA GLY A 245 -7.26 -3.06 8.28
C GLY A 245 -7.33 -2.25 6.98
N THR A 246 -8.03 -2.74 5.96
CA THR A 246 -8.15 -2.07 4.67
C THR A 246 -9.03 -0.83 4.77
N ARG A 247 -8.48 0.34 4.44
CA ARG A 247 -9.22 1.62 4.46
C ARG A 247 -9.95 1.83 3.15
N LEU A 248 -11.25 1.63 3.18
CA LEU A 248 -12.15 1.92 2.07
C LEU A 248 -12.99 3.15 2.41
N VAL A 249 -13.26 3.96 1.40
CA VAL A 249 -14.18 5.10 1.47
C VAL A 249 -15.18 4.91 0.36
N TRP A 250 -16.46 5.01 0.69
CA TRP A 250 -17.56 4.92 -0.26
C TRP A 250 -18.65 5.94 0.08
N PRO A 251 -19.49 6.35 -0.90
CA PRO A 251 -20.66 7.17 -0.65
C PRO A 251 -21.60 6.53 0.37
N GLU A 252 -22.16 7.31 1.26
CA GLU A 252 -23.10 6.82 2.28
C GLU A 252 -24.30 6.10 1.66
N ALA A 253 -24.72 6.53 0.47
CA ALA A 253 -25.82 5.92 -0.28
C ALA A 253 -25.59 4.46 -0.66
N HIS A 254 -24.34 3.98 -0.74
CA HIS A 254 -24.04 2.57 -1.03
C HIS A 254 -24.41 1.63 0.11
N ASP A 255 -24.48 2.15 1.33
CA ASP A 255 -24.89 1.41 2.54
C ASP A 255 -24.20 0.03 2.69
N LEU A 256 -22.91 -0.03 2.31
CA LEU A 256 -22.13 -1.28 2.32
C LEU A 256 -21.95 -1.79 3.74
N ARG A 257 -21.96 -3.11 3.89
CA ARG A 257 -21.82 -3.82 5.15
C ARG A 257 -20.51 -4.59 5.20
N ARG A 258 -19.66 -4.29 6.19
CA ARG A 258 -18.50 -5.11 6.53
C ARG A 258 -18.92 -6.13 7.58
N ILE A 259 -18.75 -7.40 7.28
CA ILE A 259 -19.21 -8.52 8.09
C ILE A 259 -18.00 -9.37 8.48
N PRO A 260 -17.63 -9.43 9.76
CA PRO A 260 -16.54 -10.28 10.23
C PRO A 260 -16.76 -11.75 9.89
N VAL A 261 -15.69 -12.46 9.53
CA VAL A 261 -15.71 -13.90 9.27
C VAL A 261 -14.99 -14.61 10.43
N HIS A 262 -15.70 -15.50 11.12
CA HIS A 262 -15.19 -16.22 12.30
C HIS A 262 -15.51 -17.70 12.25
N GLY A 263 -14.78 -18.52 13.02
CA GLY A 263 -15.01 -19.93 13.24
C GLY A 263 -14.77 -20.85 12.03
N PRO A 264 -13.52 -20.95 11.55
CA PRO A 264 -12.34 -20.18 11.93
C PRO A 264 -12.28 -18.81 11.28
N THR A 265 -11.43 -17.90 11.78
CA THR A 265 -11.17 -16.59 11.19
C THR A 265 -10.09 -16.71 10.13
N PRO A 266 -10.40 -16.53 8.83
CA PRO A 266 -9.38 -16.49 7.81
C PRO A 266 -8.53 -15.21 7.95
N VAL A 267 -7.21 -15.37 7.96
CA VAL A 267 -6.29 -14.22 8.04
C VAL A 267 -5.30 -14.24 6.89
N TYR A 268 -5.01 -13.06 6.34
CA TYR A 268 -3.91 -12.91 5.39
C TYR A 268 -2.61 -12.60 6.14
N PRO A 269 -1.57 -13.43 5.94
CA PRO A 269 -0.34 -13.35 6.71
C PRO A 269 0.63 -12.32 6.10
N HIS A 270 0.73 -11.14 6.67
CA HIS A 270 1.73 -10.16 6.27
C HIS A 270 3.04 -10.35 7.02
N SER A 271 4.15 -10.32 6.29
CA SER A 271 5.51 -10.28 6.83
C SER A 271 6.28 -9.14 6.19
N LEU A 272 7.21 -8.56 6.94
CA LEU A 272 8.24 -7.69 6.39
C LEU A 272 9.37 -8.56 5.86
N LEU A 273 9.77 -8.36 4.61
CA LEU A 273 10.91 -8.99 3.95
C LEU A 273 12.01 -7.96 3.72
N TRP A 274 13.27 -8.36 3.82
CA TRP A 274 14.44 -7.50 3.53
C TRP A 274 15.65 -8.34 3.12
N SER A 275 16.62 -7.75 2.41
CA SER A 275 17.91 -8.39 2.19
C SER A 275 18.74 -8.35 3.48
N LEU A 276 19.34 -9.50 3.87
CA LEU A 276 20.18 -9.58 5.09
C LEU A 276 21.40 -8.67 5.02
N ASP A 277 21.91 -8.38 3.82
CA ASP A 277 23.06 -7.52 3.59
C ASP A 277 22.71 -6.02 3.47
N ASN A 278 21.43 -5.65 3.66
CA ASN A 278 21.03 -4.24 3.53
C ASN A 278 21.47 -3.39 4.72
N PRO A 279 22.38 -2.41 4.52
CA PRO A 279 22.94 -1.61 5.60
C PRO A 279 22.10 -0.38 5.97
N HIS A 280 20.92 -0.20 5.40
CA HIS A 280 20.13 1.03 5.58
C HIS A 280 19.70 1.22 7.05
N PRO A 281 20.09 2.30 7.74
CA PRO A 281 19.80 2.47 9.17
C PRO A 281 18.32 2.52 9.50
N GLY A 282 17.50 3.11 8.62
CA GLY A 282 16.04 3.15 8.78
C GLY A 282 15.37 1.78 8.68
N LEU A 283 16.02 0.78 8.06
CA LEU A 283 15.52 -0.58 8.01
C LEU A 283 15.56 -1.26 9.40
N LEU A 284 16.66 -1.03 10.14
CA LEU A 284 16.76 -1.55 11.51
C LEU A 284 15.65 -0.94 12.39
N ALA A 285 15.48 0.38 12.36
CA ALA A 285 14.42 1.07 13.10
C ALA A 285 13.02 0.56 12.73
N LEU A 286 12.74 0.33 11.43
CA LEU A 286 11.47 -0.24 10.97
C LEU A 286 11.24 -1.64 11.54
N ARG A 287 12.25 -2.50 11.51
CA ARG A 287 12.16 -3.87 12.05
C ARG A 287 11.89 -3.87 13.55
N GLU A 288 12.59 -3.05 14.31
CA GLU A 288 12.41 -2.90 15.76
C GLU A 288 11.01 -2.37 16.10
N HIS A 289 10.56 -1.33 15.39
CA HIS A 289 9.22 -0.78 15.57
C HIS A 289 8.12 -1.82 15.34
N LEU A 290 8.22 -2.59 14.26
CA LEU A 290 7.24 -3.63 13.93
C LEU A 290 7.30 -4.83 14.89
N ALA A 291 8.49 -5.21 15.35
CA ALA A 291 8.65 -6.27 16.35
C ALA A 291 8.03 -5.87 17.70
N ALA A 292 8.18 -4.62 18.11
CA ALA A 292 7.56 -4.09 19.33
C ALA A 292 6.02 -4.08 19.23
N ALA A 293 5.49 -3.63 18.10
CA ALA A 293 4.03 -3.59 17.86
C ALA A 293 3.40 -4.99 17.81
N GLY A 294 4.13 -6.01 17.32
CA GLY A 294 3.66 -7.40 17.27
C GLY A 294 3.67 -8.13 18.64
N THR A 295 4.24 -7.50 19.68
CA THR A 295 4.29 -8.06 21.04
C THR A 295 3.12 -7.60 21.93
N GLU A 296 2.40 -6.55 21.51
CA GLU A 296 1.16 -6.12 22.19
C GLU A 296 0.00 -7.02 21.75
N PRO A 297 -0.79 -7.60 22.68
CA PRO A 297 -2.00 -8.32 22.32
C PRO A 297 -2.94 -7.33 21.62
N SER A 298 -3.36 -7.69 20.40
CA SER A 298 -4.25 -6.87 19.58
C SER A 298 -5.53 -6.55 20.36
N ASP A 299 -5.65 -5.33 20.86
CA ASP A 299 -6.87 -4.74 21.44
C ASP A 299 -7.94 -4.47 20.34
N ALA A 300 -8.19 -5.43 19.47
CA ALA A 300 -9.31 -5.38 18.54
C ALA A 300 -10.68 -5.53 19.24
N ALA A 301 -10.70 -5.73 20.58
CA ALA A 301 -11.92 -5.83 21.38
C ALA A 301 -12.42 -4.52 22.00
N ALA A 302 -11.69 -3.42 21.90
CA ALA A 302 -11.97 -2.17 22.65
C ALA A 302 -12.94 -1.20 21.95
N LEU A 303 -13.53 -1.52 20.82
CA LEU A 303 -14.49 -0.63 20.11
C LEU A 303 -15.94 -1.11 20.12
N SER A 304 -16.30 -2.04 21.00
CA SER A 304 -17.73 -2.36 21.26
C SER A 304 -18.07 -2.04 22.69
N GLY A 305 -18.54 -0.80 22.92
CA GLY A 305 -19.08 -0.39 24.21
C GLY A 305 -20.33 -1.18 24.59
N ALA A 306 -20.19 -2.04 25.57
CA ALA A 306 -21.32 -2.55 26.35
C ALA A 306 -20.88 -2.73 27.80
N SER A 307 -21.35 -1.85 28.67
CA SER A 307 -21.26 -1.95 30.12
C SER A 307 -22.07 -3.17 30.62
N GLY A 308 -21.39 -4.13 31.22
CA GLY A 308 -22.00 -5.26 31.91
C GLY A 308 -21.09 -5.78 33.00
N THR A 309 -21.57 -5.74 34.23
CA THR A 309 -20.92 -6.14 35.49
C THR A 309 -20.37 -7.57 35.47
N PRO A 310 -19.26 -7.86 36.15
CA PRO A 310 -18.65 -9.20 36.15
C PRO A 310 -19.36 -10.11 37.16
N THR A 311 -19.80 -11.26 36.67
CA THR A 311 -20.17 -12.39 37.55
C THR A 311 -19.14 -13.49 37.36
N THR A 312 -18.53 -13.84 38.48
CA THR A 312 -17.52 -14.89 38.69
C THR A 312 -18.09 -16.26 38.32
N SER A 313 -17.45 -17.04 37.45
CA SER A 313 -17.26 -18.48 37.60
C SER A 313 -16.58 -19.15 36.39
N ALA A 314 -15.63 -20.07 36.75
CA ALA A 314 -15.19 -21.24 36.00
C ALA A 314 -14.14 -21.09 34.89
N THR A 315 -12.96 -21.54 35.25
CA THR A 315 -11.85 -22.07 34.50
C THR A 315 -12.26 -22.79 33.22
N SER A 316 -12.05 -22.16 32.06
CA SER A 316 -11.90 -22.89 30.80
C SER A 316 -10.68 -22.33 30.07
N ALA A 317 -9.83 -23.22 29.60
CA ALA A 317 -8.64 -22.94 28.83
C ALA A 317 -8.98 -21.96 27.70
N THR A 318 -8.36 -20.79 27.71
CA THR A 318 -8.48 -19.76 26.65
C THR A 318 -7.75 -20.32 25.42
N SER A 319 -8.47 -21.09 24.59
CA SER A 319 -8.08 -21.28 23.20
C SER A 319 -8.09 -19.90 22.57
N GLY A 320 -6.97 -19.43 22.06
CA GLY A 320 -6.89 -18.22 21.26
C GLY A 320 -7.89 -18.31 20.08
N PRO A 321 -8.19 -17.20 19.43
CA PRO A 321 -9.15 -17.19 18.32
C PRO A 321 -8.75 -18.27 17.31
N ASP A 322 -9.73 -19.10 16.90
CA ASP A 322 -9.54 -20.13 15.89
C ASP A 322 -9.23 -19.45 14.55
N ILE A 323 -7.95 -19.45 14.19
CA ILE A 323 -7.42 -18.74 13.00
C ILE A 323 -7.12 -19.75 11.90
N TRP A 324 -7.57 -19.46 10.70
CA TRP A 324 -7.19 -20.20 9.51
C TRP A 324 -6.18 -19.43 8.68
N THR A 325 -5.10 -20.12 8.30
CA THR A 325 -4.13 -19.68 7.31
C THR A 325 -3.79 -20.84 6.38
N PRO A 326 -3.42 -20.59 5.10
CA PRO A 326 -2.92 -21.62 4.21
C PRO A 326 -1.73 -22.39 4.82
N SER A 327 -1.61 -23.67 4.48
CA SER A 327 -0.54 -24.54 5.04
C SER A 327 0.87 -24.01 4.74
N TRP A 328 1.09 -23.44 3.56
CA TRP A 328 2.35 -22.82 3.16
C TRP A 328 2.68 -21.55 3.95
N ALA A 329 1.69 -20.86 4.50
CA ALA A 329 1.89 -19.68 5.33
C ALA A 329 2.17 -19.99 6.80
N ARG A 330 1.89 -21.23 7.27
CA ARG A 330 2.11 -21.65 8.66
C ARG A 330 3.58 -21.85 9.01
N GLN A 331 4.48 -22.05 8.02
CA GLN A 331 5.91 -22.26 8.23
C GLN A 331 6.70 -20.98 8.63
N ARG A 332 6.00 -19.96 9.11
CA ARG A 332 6.54 -18.62 9.47
C ARG A 332 7.46 -18.57 10.69
N THR A 333 7.66 -19.69 11.39
CA THR A 333 8.30 -19.72 12.73
C THR A 333 9.76 -20.17 12.71
N ARG A 334 10.61 -19.63 11.82
CA ARG A 334 12.03 -19.54 12.12
C ARG A 334 12.38 -18.08 12.35
N ARG A 335 12.25 -17.59 13.59
CA ARG A 335 12.95 -16.39 14.02
C ARG A 335 14.45 -16.58 13.73
N PRO A 336 15.09 -15.75 12.90
CA PRO A 336 16.52 -15.62 13.03
C PRO A 336 16.77 -15.06 14.44
N ALA A 337 17.71 -15.64 15.16
CA ALA A 337 18.21 -15.06 16.39
C ALA A 337 18.65 -13.62 16.12
N LEU A 338 18.20 -12.70 16.98
CA LEU A 338 18.62 -11.31 16.99
C LEU A 338 20.12 -11.21 17.20
#